data_c480109f4672f35f7bfb4610f33446d5
#
_entry.id   c480109f4672f35f7bfb4610f33446d5
#
_cell.length_a   1.000
_cell.length_b   1.000
_cell.length_c   1.000
_cell.angle_alpha   90.00
_cell.angle_beta   90.00
_cell.angle_gamma   90.00
#
_symmetry.space_group_name_H-M   'P 1'
#
loop_
_entity.id
_entity.type
_entity.pdbx_description
1 polymer ?
#
loop_
_entity_poly.entity_id
_entity_poly.type
_entity_poly.pdbx_seq_one_letter_code
_entity_poly.pdbx_strand_id
1 'polypeptide(L)'
;MTIEDMIRAVQRTLAIDVDGRAGPQTWGAIYTAIVGSTPAKAVTDAMPTAIATVDTRSEKNIATLLVEVQPYARALVQKAALAGIQIKIINGFRTYAEQDKLYAQGRTTPGDIVTNAKGGYSNHNFAIAFDIGVFEGSKYLS
;
A
#
# COMPACT_ATOMS: atom_id res chain seq x y z
N MET A 1 -31.37 -3.23 2.70
CA MET A 1 -30.13 -3.78 3.28
C MET A 1 -28.98 -2.97 2.71
N THR A 2 -28.22 -2.26 3.53
CA THR A 2 -27.05 -1.47 3.10
C THR A 2 -25.81 -2.36 2.98
N ILE A 3 -24.75 -1.84 2.36
CA ILE A 3 -23.44 -2.55 2.31
C ILE A 3 -22.92 -2.77 3.73
N GLU A 4 -23.08 -1.80 4.63
CA GLU A 4 -22.68 -1.92 6.03
C GLU A 4 -23.45 -3.04 6.75
N ASP A 5 -24.77 -3.18 6.50
CA ASP A 5 -25.57 -4.28 7.06
C ASP A 5 -25.05 -5.65 6.58
N MET A 6 -24.67 -5.74 5.30
CA MET A 6 -24.11 -6.97 4.75
C MET A 6 -22.76 -7.30 5.38
N ILE A 7 -21.87 -6.30 5.54
CA ILE A 7 -20.58 -6.49 6.22
C ILE A 7 -20.79 -6.97 7.65
N ARG A 8 -21.66 -6.32 8.42
CA ARG A 8 -22.00 -6.74 9.80
C ARG A 8 -22.57 -8.17 9.87
N ALA A 9 -23.37 -8.55 8.87
CA ALA A 9 -23.88 -9.92 8.79
C ALA A 9 -22.77 -10.93 8.57
N VAL A 10 -21.84 -10.66 7.64
CA VAL A 10 -20.66 -11.48 7.38
C VAL A 10 -19.78 -11.60 8.63
N GLN A 11 -19.48 -10.48 9.30
CA GLN A 11 -18.67 -10.43 10.51
C GLN A 11 -19.27 -11.29 11.64
N ARG A 12 -20.61 -11.21 11.83
CA ARG A 12 -21.33 -12.10 12.80
C ARG A 12 -21.18 -13.57 12.42
N THR A 13 -21.34 -13.90 11.14
CA THR A 13 -21.23 -15.30 10.66
C THR A 13 -19.82 -15.86 10.87
N LEU A 14 -18.81 -15.01 10.73
CA LEU A 14 -17.40 -15.37 10.90
C LEU A 14 -16.91 -15.27 12.36
N ALA A 15 -17.78 -14.90 13.30
CA ALA A 15 -17.48 -14.71 14.72
C ALA A 15 -16.29 -13.78 14.99
N ILE A 16 -16.19 -12.70 14.23
CA ILE A 16 -15.20 -11.63 14.40
C ILE A 16 -15.86 -10.32 14.86
N ASP A 17 -15.09 -9.30 15.17
CA ASP A 17 -15.60 -7.98 15.58
C ASP A 17 -16.57 -7.40 14.56
N VAL A 18 -17.76 -6.96 15.04
CA VAL A 18 -18.87 -6.47 14.20
C VAL A 18 -18.84 -4.96 14.14
N ASP A 19 -17.89 -4.39 13.43
CA ASP A 19 -17.71 -2.94 13.27
C ASP A 19 -18.37 -2.36 12.00
N GLY A 20 -18.83 -3.22 11.09
CA GLY A 20 -19.42 -2.83 9.80
C GLY A 20 -18.39 -2.39 8.76
N ARG A 21 -17.09 -2.65 8.97
CA ARG A 21 -15.99 -2.29 8.08
C ARG A 21 -15.36 -3.52 7.47
N ALA A 22 -15.26 -3.57 6.14
CA ALA A 22 -14.56 -4.65 5.43
C ALA A 22 -13.03 -4.40 5.46
N GLY A 23 -12.44 -4.42 6.67
CA GLY A 23 -11.02 -4.28 6.90
C GLY A 23 -10.25 -5.59 6.74
N PRO A 24 -8.92 -5.58 7.00
CA PRO A 24 -8.05 -6.77 6.88
C PRO A 24 -8.53 -7.97 7.68
N GLN A 25 -9.09 -7.77 8.88
CA GLN A 25 -9.66 -8.81 9.72
C GLN A 25 -10.85 -9.50 9.02
N THR A 26 -11.77 -8.72 8.46
CA THR A 26 -12.94 -9.24 7.75
C THR A 26 -12.53 -10.03 6.50
N TRP A 27 -11.64 -9.48 5.69
CA TRP A 27 -11.15 -10.15 4.49
C TRP A 27 -10.32 -11.40 4.80
N GLY A 28 -9.49 -11.37 5.84
CA GLY A 28 -8.74 -12.53 6.31
C GLY A 28 -9.65 -13.66 6.78
N ALA A 29 -10.70 -13.33 7.53
CA ALA A 29 -11.68 -14.31 7.99
C ALA A 29 -12.51 -14.90 6.83
N ILE A 30 -12.95 -14.08 5.87
CA ILE A 30 -13.64 -14.55 4.65
C ILE A 30 -12.73 -15.52 3.86
N TYR A 31 -11.47 -15.11 3.64
CA TYR A 31 -10.52 -15.95 2.93
C TYR A 31 -10.33 -17.31 3.63
N THR A 32 -10.12 -17.31 4.95
CA THR A 32 -9.98 -18.53 5.74
C THR A 32 -11.22 -19.44 5.65
N ALA A 33 -12.41 -18.83 5.70
CA ALA A 33 -13.67 -19.58 5.63
C ALA A 33 -13.93 -20.20 4.24
N ILE A 34 -13.49 -19.55 3.16
CA ILE A 34 -13.75 -19.99 1.78
C ILE A 34 -12.63 -20.94 1.29
N VAL A 35 -11.39 -20.63 1.59
CA VAL A 35 -10.22 -21.33 1.03
C VAL A 35 -9.68 -22.42 1.98
N GLY A 36 -10.12 -22.41 3.24
CA GLY A 36 -9.81 -23.49 4.22
C GLY A 36 -8.38 -23.49 4.75
N SER A 37 -7.59 -22.46 4.44
CA SER A 37 -6.25 -22.27 5.00
C SER A 37 -5.91 -20.79 5.07
N THR A 38 -5.28 -20.39 6.16
CA THR A 38 -4.76 -19.02 6.29
C THR A 38 -3.72 -18.76 5.19
N PRO A 39 -3.78 -17.62 4.47
CA PRO A 39 -2.73 -17.26 3.51
C PRO A 39 -1.37 -17.08 4.16
N ALA A 40 -1.30 -17.15 5.48
CA ALA A 40 -0.10 -16.94 6.27
C ALA A 40 1.09 -17.83 5.81
N LYS A 41 0.86 -19.03 5.30
CA LYS A 41 1.96 -19.92 4.89
C LYS A 41 2.54 -19.54 3.52
N ALA A 42 1.70 -19.10 2.58
CA ALA A 42 2.19 -18.69 1.26
C ALA A 42 2.89 -17.31 1.29
N VAL A 43 2.49 -16.44 2.24
CA VAL A 43 3.09 -15.11 2.42
C VAL A 43 4.33 -15.19 3.29
N THR A 44 4.39 -16.08 4.29
CA THR A 44 5.57 -16.25 5.15
C THR A 44 6.74 -16.92 4.44
N ASP A 45 6.48 -17.85 3.50
CA ASP A 45 7.57 -18.45 2.70
C ASP A 45 8.17 -17.47 1.67
N ALA A 46 7.48 -16.34 1.39
CA ALA A 46 7.93 -15.29 0.50
C ALA A 46 8.38 -14.01 1.22
N MET A 47 8.21 -13.92 2.55
CA MET A 47 8.72 -12.75 3.28
C MET A 47 10.25 -12.83 3.36
N PRO A 48 10.96 -11.85 2.78
CA PRO A 48 12.40 -11.82 2.90
C PRO A 48 12.77 -11.61 4.37
N THR A 49 13.42 -12.61 4.97
CA THR A 49 14.01 -12.50 6.31
C THR A 49 15.02 -11.36 6.30
N ALA A 50 14.79 -10.31 7.11
CA ALA A 50 15.70 -9.20 7.32
C ALA A 50 16.34 -8.63 6.02
N ILE A 51 15.54 -7.96 5.21
CA ILE A 51 16.07 -7.26 4.03
C ILE A 51 16.91 -6.08 4.51
N ALA A 52 18.18 -6.06 4.10
CA ALA A 52 19.10 -4.95 4.37
C ALA A 52 18.48 -3.61 3.93
N THR A 53 18.84 -2.53 4.63
CA THR A 53 18.43 -1.17 4.27
C THR A 53 18.87 -0.81 2.86
N VAL A 54 18.09 0.02 2.20
CA VAL A 54 18.37 0.55 0.87
C VAL A 54 18.92 1.99 0.96
N ASP A 55 18.80 2.81 -0.07
CA ASP A 55 19.25 4.19 0.02
C ASP A 55 18.40 5.04 0.99
N THR A 56 18.99 6.11 1.54
CA THR A 56 18.39 6.97 2.56
C THR A 56 17.05 7.59 2.13
N ARG A 57 16.87 7.94 0.84
CA ARG A 57 15.62 8.49 0.34
C ARG A 57 14.52 7.44 0.34
N SER A 58 14.83 6.25 -0.16
CA SER A 58 13.89 5.12 -0.16
C SER A 58 13.51 4.74 1.27
N GLU A 59 14.46 4.61 2.20
CA GLU A 59 14.17 4.27 3.60
C GLU A 59 13.25 5.27 4.29
N LYS A 60 13.44 6.58 4.04
CA LYS A 60 12.56 7.62 4.58
C LYS A 60 11.11 7.41 4.13
N ASN A 61 10.87 7.06 2.87
CA ASN A 61 9.53 6.82 2.34
C ASN A 61 8.99 5.45 2.77
N ILE A 62 9.84 4.42 2.79
CA ILE A 62 9.49 3.08 3.27
C ILE A 62 9.03 3.11 4.72
N ALA A 63 9.69 3.89 5.59
CA ALA A 63 9.30 4.04 6.99
C ALA A 63 7.88 4.59 7.20
N THR A 64 7.27 5.21 6.19
CA THR A 64 5.89 5.69 6.23
C THR A 64 4.85 4.62 5.87
N LEU A 65 5.28 3.47 5.37
CA LEU A 65 4.41 2.36 4.99
C LEU A 65 4.07 1.48 6.20
N LEU A 66 3.00 0.70 6.07
CA LEU A 66 2.73 -0.37 7.04
C LEU A 66 3.93 -1.30 7.14
N VAL A 67 4.20 -1.78 8.36
CA VAL A 67 5.36 -2.62 8.65
C VAL A 67 5.41 -3.89 7.78
N GLU A 68 4.25 -4.42 7.45
CA GLU A 68 4.08 -5.59 6.57
C GLU A 68 4.44 -5.29 5.11
N VAL A 69 4.37 -4.03 4.67
CA VAL A 69 4.65 -3.60 3.28
C VAL A 69 6.14 -3.26 3.11
N GLN A 70 6.79 -2.77 4.16
CA GLN A 70 8.18 -2.31 4.10
C GLN A 70 9.17 -3.34 3.52
N PRO A 71 9.14 -4.64 3.89
CA PRO A 71 10.04 -5.65 3.32
C PRO A 71 9.91 -5.79 1.80
N TYR A 72 8.69 -5.69 1.28
CA TYR A 72 8.46 -5.79 -0.16
C TYR A 72 9.01 -4.59 -0.93
N ALA A 73 8.88 -3.38 -0.37
CA ALA A 73 9.43 -2.17 -0.97
C ALA A 73 10.97 -2.25 -1.02
N ARG A 74 11.63 -2.72 0.06
CA ARG A 74 13.10 -2.95 0.08
C ARG A 74 13.51 -4.02 -0.92
N ALA A 75 12.79 -5.15 -0.96
CA ALA A 75 13.07 -6.24 -1.89
C ALA A 75 12.98 -5.80 -3.35
N LEU A 76 12.02 -4.94 -3.68
CA LEU A 76 11.86 -4.40 -5.03
C LEU A 76 13.09 -3.57 -5.43
N VAL A 77 13.55 -2.65 -4.56
CA VAL A 77 14.74 -1.83 -4.82
C VAL A 77 15.99 -2.69 -5.02
N GLN A 78 16.17 -3.70 -4.15
CA GLN A 78 17.31 -4.60 -4.23
C GLN A 78 17.29 -5.47 -5.48
N LYS A 79 16.12 -6.05 -5.83
CA LYS A 79 15.98 -6.86 -7.05
C LYS A 79 16.21 -6.06 -8.32
N ALA A 80 15.72 -4.80 -8.36
CA ALA A 80 15.98 -3.91 -9.47
C ALA A 80 17.48 -3.62 -9.61
N ALA A 81 18.17 -3.34 -8.49
CA ALA A 81 19.61 -3.12 -8.49
C ALA A 81 20.41 -4.33 -9.00
N LEU A 82 20.01 -5.56 -8.61
CA LEU A 82 20.60 -6.79 -9.13
C LEU A 82 20.39 -6.96 -10.66
N ALA A 83 19.30 -6.41 -11.18
CA ALA A 83 19.03 -6.37 -12.62
C ALA A 83 19.69 -5.18 -13.34
N GLY A 84 20.52 -4.40 -12.65
CA GLY A 84 21.20 -3.22 -13.23
C GLY A 84 20.27 -2.00 -13.36
N ILE A 85 19.09 -2.01 -12.74
CA ILE A 85 18.12 -0.91 -12.79
C ILE A 85 18.14 -0.18 -11.45
N GLN A 86 18.48 1.10 -11.46
CA GLN A 86 18.47 1.93 -10.27
C GLN A 86 17.07 2.55 -10.06
N ILE A 87 16.34 2.06 -9.09
CA ILE A 87 15.07 2.66 -8.65
C ILE A 87 15.19 3.18 -7.22
N LYS A 88 14.35 4.17 -6.88
CA LYS A 88 14.17 4.66 -5.50
C LYS A 88 12.69 4.77 -5.19
N ILE A 89 12.32 4.55 -3.94
CA ILE A 89 10.98 4.83 -3.45
C ILE A 89 10.86 6.34 -3.26
N ILE A 90 9.99 6.98 -4.03
CA ILE A 90 9.86 8.44 -4.07
C ILE A 90 8.69 8.98 -3.26
N ASN A 91 7.66 8.17 -3.04
CA ASN A 91 6.53 8.45 -2.14
C ASN A 91 6.11 7.19 -1.39
N GLY A 92 5.55 7.36 -0.20
CA GLY A 92 4.92 6.32 0.61
C GLY A 92 3.52 6.73 1.05
N PHE A 93 3.28 6.80 2.37
CA PHE A 93 2.02 7.27 2.94
C PHE A 93 1.70 8.70 2.50
N ARG A 94 0.41 8.97 2.30
CA ARG A 94 -0.14 10.29 1.98
C ARG A 94 -1.37 10.54 2.82
N THR A 95 -1.46 11.68 3.47
CA THR A 95 -2.66 12.09 4.22
C THR A 95 -3.84 12.33 3.28
N TYR A 96 -5.06 12.30 3.82
CA TYR A 96 -6.26 12.63 3.04
C TYR A 96 -6.21 14.06 2.48
N ALA A 97 -5.73 15.02 3.30
CA ALA A 97 -5.60 16.42 2.89
C ALA A 97 -4.59 16.62 1.73
N GLU A 98 -3.47 15.88 1.74
CA GLU A 98 -2.51 15.89 0.64
C GLU A 98 -3.10 15.26 -0.62
N GLN A 99 -3.85 14.17 -0.48
CA GLN A 99 -4.54 13.54 -1.61
C GLN A 99 -5.61 14.46 -2.21
N ASP A 100 -6.36 15.18 -1.37
CA ASP A 100 -7.37 16.15 -1.84
C ASP A 100 -6.73 17.33 -2.58
N LYS A 101 -5.55 17.80 -2.16
CA LYS A 101 -4.78 18.78 -2.90
C LYS A 101 -4.38 18.30 -4.30
N LEU A 102 -3.91 17.05 -4.41
CA LEU A 102 -3.60 16.44 -5.71
C LEU A 102 -4.85 16.26 -6.58
N TYR A 103 -5.98 15.89 -5.97
CA TYR A 103 -7.25 15.77 -6.68
C TYR A 103 -7.76 17.12 -7.20
N ALA A 104 -7.52 18.22 -6.46
CA ALA A 104 -7.91 19.57 -6.85
C ALA A 104 -7.09 20.09 -8.04
N GLN A 105 -5.85 19.62 -8.21
CA GLN A 105 -4.97 20.03 -9.31
C GLN A 105 -5.60 19.66 -10.67
N GLY A 106 -5.62 20.62 -11.58
CA GLY A 106 -6.26 20.50 -12.89
C GLY A 106 -7.80 20.53 -12.87
N ARG A 107 -8.41 20.71 -11.65
CA ARG A 107 -9.87 20.84 -11.50
C ARG A 107 -10.29 22.18 -10.87
N THR A 108 -9.80 22.43 -9.67
CA THR A 108 -10.09 23.67 -8.91
C THR A 108 -8.84 24.49 -8.62
N THR A 109 -7.67 23.91 -8.85
CA THR A 109 -6.37 24.59 -8.80
C THR A 109 -5.62 24.39 -10.12
N PRO A 110 -4.71 25.30 -10.51
CA PRO A 110 -3.93 25.17 -11.76
C PRO A 110 -3.10 23.87 -11.81
N GLY A 111 -2.78 23.41 -13.02
CA GLY A 111 -1.95 22.25 -13.31
C GLY A 111 -2.69 21.14 -14.05
N ASP A 112 -2.01 20.03 -14.29
CA ASP A 112 -2.59 18.86 -14.95
C ASP A 112 -3.28 17.96 -13.93
N ILE A 113 -4.30 17.17 -14.38
CA ILE A 113 -4.94 16.16 -13.54
C ILE A 113 -3.95 15.01 -13.32
N VAL A 114 -3.52 14.82 -12.08
CA VAL A 114 -2.52 13.80 -11.69
C VAL A 114 -3.14 12.61 -10.96
N THR A 115 -4.40 12.71 -10.53
CA THR A 115 -5.11 11.61 -9.84
C THR A 115 -6.62 11.75 -10.00
N ASN A 116 -7.32 10.62 -10.02
CA ASN A 116 -8.79 10.55 -9.94
C ASN A 116 -9.30 10.15 -8.54
N ALA A 117 -8.41 9.84 -7.61
CA ALA A 117 -8.77 9.48 -6.24
C ALA A 117 -8.76 10.72 -5.33
N LYS A 118 -9.86 10.92 -4.60
CA LYS A 118 -9.95 11.86 -3.47
C LYS A 118 -9.28 11.31 -2.22
N GLY A 119 -9.14 12.15 -1.20
CA GLY A 119 -8.74 11.71 0.14
C GLY A 119 -9.62 10.56 0.63
N GLY A 120 -8.99 9.49 1.15
CA GLY A 120 -9.67 8.26 1.57
C GLY A 120 -9.93 7.23 0.46
N TYR A 121 -9.62 7.55 -0.81
CA TYR A 121 -9.81 6.65 -1.96
C TYR A 121 -8.50 6.23 -2.64
N SER A 122 -7.37 6.66 -2.13
CA SER A 122 -6.05 6.27 -2.63
C SER A 122 -5.41 5.24 -1.69
N ASN A 123 -4.78 4.22 -2.24
CA ASN A 123 -4.00 3.23 -1.48
C ASN A 123 -2.85 3.87 -0.66
N HIS A 124 -2.33 5.02 -1.10
CA HIS A 124 -1.35 5.80 -0.34
C HIS A 124 -1.90 6.28 1.00
N ASN A 125 -3.22 6.49 1.11
CA ASN A 125 -3.86 6.92 2.36
C ASN A 125 -3.90 5.82 3.42
N PHE A 126 -3.65 4.57 3.04
CA PHE A 126 -3.65 3.40 3.92
C PHE A 126 -2.24 2.84 4.13
N ALA A 127 -1.20 3.55 3.68
CA ALA A 127 0.20 3.15 3.77
C ALA A 127 0.52 1.78 3.12
N ILE A 128 -0.26 1.37 2.12
CA ILE A 128 -0.11 0.09 1.38
C ILE A 128 0.39 0.28 -0.05
N ALA A 129 0.64 1.51 -0.48
CA ALA A 129 1.16 1.83 -1.80
C ALA A 129 2.36 2.77 -1.69
N PHE A 130 3.25 2.65 -2.66
CA PHE A 130 4.41 3.52 -2.82
C PHE A 130 4.68 3.76 -4.30
N ASP A 131 5.24 4.94 -4.59
CA ASP A 131 5.69 5.29 -5.94
C ASP A 131 7.19 5.03 -6.07
N ILE A 132 7.60 4.58 -7.25
CA ILE A 132 9.01 4.40 -7.61
C ILE A 132 9.43 5.44 -8.66
N GLY A 133 10.69 5.83 -8.61
CA GLY A 133 11.33 6.57 -9.67
C GLY A 133 12.54 5.81 -10.19
N VAL A 134 12.78 5.87 -11.50
CA VAL A 134 13.98 5.32 -12.13
C VAL A 134 15.07 6.38 -12.15
N PHE A 135 16.30 6.00 -11.86
CA PHE A 135 17.42 6.93 -11.76
C PHE A 135 18.64 6.42 -12.54
N GLU A 136 19.43 7.37 -13.05
CA GLU A 136 20.79 7.16 -13.53
C GLU A 136 21.72 8.01 -12.66
N GLY A 137 22.39 7.38 -11.72
CA GLY A 137 23.11 8.08 -10.65
C GLY A 137 22.18 8.94 -9.79
N SER A 138 22.33 10.26 -9.84
CA SER A 138 21.44 11.22 -9.15
C SER A 138 20.30 11.74 -10.02
N LYS A 139 20.34 11.50 -11.34
CA LYS A 139 19.34 12.00 -12.29
C LYS A 139 18.09 11.13 -12.29
N TYR A 140 16.94 11.76 -12.10
CA TYR A 140 15.64 11.11 -12.27
C TYR A 140 15.33 10.99 -13.77
N LEU A 141 14.92 9.80 -14.19
CA LEU A 141 14.48 9.52 -15.57
C LEU A 141 12.95 9.58 -15.58
N SER A 142 12.40 10.62 -16.20
CA SER A 142 10.96 10.83 -16.39
C SER A 142 10.49 10.21 -17.70
#